data_72b56ad51d22e7e8899eb53e1406dcce
#
_entry.id   72b56ad51d22e7e8899eb53e1406dcce
#
_cell.length_a   1.000
_cell.length_b   1.000
_cell.length_c   1.000
_cell.angle_alpha   90.00
_cell.angle_beta   90.00
_cell.angle_gamma   90.00
#
_symmetry.space_group_name_H-M   'P 1'
#
loop_
_entity.id
_entity.type
_entity.pdbx_description
1 polymer ?
#
loop_
_entity_poly.entity_id
_entity_poly.type
_entity_poly.pdbx_seq_one_letter_code
_entity_poly.pdbx_strand_id
1 'polypeptide(L)'
;LYTITDQTREMLGNLTEDVTVYVLSSEDNADTTIAQTLKGYEEESSHVKVEYIDPLVNPQFASSYSTTNLSQNSLIVETSKRYKVISYSDMYETEIDYSTYSQNVTGYDGEGQLTSAIAYCTSDDMPKVYMITGHNEYTLDSGFTTALEKENIDYETISLMEYDAIPEDAECIIIHAPEKDFSEDDANKVIEYLNNGGKALITTEYVDTQ
;
A
#
# COMPACT_ATOMS: atom_id res chain seq x y z
N LEU A 1 3.91 -4.88 -27.55
CA LEU A 1 2.65 -4.14 -27.40
C LEU A 1 2.21 -4.28 -25.95
N TYR A 2 2.39 -3.25 -25.18
CA TYR A 2 1.88 -3.19 -23.80
C TYR A 2 0.40 -2.83 -23.92
N THR A 3 -0.46 -3.85 -23.83
CA THR A 3 -1.91 -3.67 -23.94
C THR A 3 -2.43 -3.61 -22.50
N ILE A 4 -3.09 -2.52 -22.16
CA ILE A 4 -3.80 -2.38 -20.88
C ILE A 4 -4.85 -3.49 -20.77
N THR A 5 -4.92 -4.16 -19.61
CA THR A 5 -5.87 -5.25 -19.34
C THR A 5 -7.31 -4.72 -19.30
N ASP A 6 -8.28 -5.60 -19.53
CA ASP A 6 -9.70 -5.22 -19.46
C ASP A 6 -10.10 -4.76 -18.06
N GLN A 7 -9.49 -5.33 -17.02
CA GLN A 7 -9.71 -4.92 -15.62
C GLN A 7 -9.26 -3.47 -15.40
N THR A 8 -8.08 -3.12 -15.89
CA THR A 8 -7.55 -1.75 -15.81
C THR A 8 -8.43 -0.77 -16.58
N ARG A 9 -8.89 -1.14 -17.79
CA ARG A 9 -9.84 -0.32 -18.58
C ARG A 9 -11.14 -0.05 -17.84
N GLU A 10 -11.71 -1.09 -17.23
CA GLU A 10 -12.94 -0.96 -16.45
C GLU A 10 -12.74 -0.01 -15.26
N MET A 11 -11.64 -0.14 -14.55
CA MET A 11 -11.30 0.75 -13.42
C MET A 11 -11.14 2.20 -13.90
N LEU A 12 -10.35 2.43 -14.97
CA LEU A 12 -10.11 3.77 -15.52
C LEU A 12 -11.39 4.42 -16.07
N GLY A 13 -12.29 3.61 -16.68
CA GLY A 13 -13.58 4.09 -17.20
C GLY A 13 -14.57 4.48 -16.10
N ASN A 14 -14.37 3.99 -14.87
CA ASN A 14 -15.20 4.29 -13.71
C ASN A 14 -14.63 5.42 -12.84
N LEU A 15 -13.48 6.00 -13.19
CA LEU A 15 -12.91 7.13 -12.45
C LEU A 15 -13.84 8.35 -12.48
N THR A 16 -14.07 8.93 -11.32
CA THR A 16 -14.91 10.14 -11.13
C THR A 16 -14.13 11.34 -10.61
N GLU A 17 -12.85 11.15 -10.30
CA GLU A 17 -11.94 12.18 -9.79
C GLU A 17 -10.63 12.19 -10.57
N ASP A 18 -9.97 13.34 -10.57
CA ASP A 18 -8.71 13.52 -11.28
C ASP A 18 -7.57 12.85 -10.51
N VAL A 19 -6.73 12.13 -11.26
CA VAL A 19 -5.52 11.46 -10.80
C VAL A 19 -4.34 12.07 -11.53
N THR A 20 -3.35 12.54 -10.78
CA THR A 20 -2.08 12.99 -11.37
C THR A 20 -1.00 11.96 -11.08
N VAL A 21 -0.29 11.55 -12.13
CA VAL A 21 0.87 10.66 -12.03
C VAL A 21 2.11 11.45 -12.34
N TYR A 22 2.92 11.71 -11.32
CA TYR A 22 4.22 12.35 -11.50
C TYR A 22 5.29 11.31 -11.78
N VAL A 23 6.03 11.50 -12.87
CA VAL A 23 7.21 10.69 -13.22
C VAL A 23 8.45 11.44 -12.77
N LEU A 24 9.26 10.84 -11.90
CA LEU A 24 10.50 11.47 -11.41
C LEU A 24 11.61 11.36 -12.45
N SER A 25 11.45 12.06 -13.56
CA SER A 25 12.39 12.16 -14.67
C SER A 25 12.04 13.37 -15.54
N SER A 26 13.00 13.86 -16.33
CA SER A 26 12.63 14.66 -17.51
C SER A 26 11.97 13.75 -18.54
N GLU A 27 11.09 14.30 -19.38
CA GLU A 27 10.37 13.54 -20.41
C GLU A 27 11.34 12.83 -21.37
N ASP A 28 12.43 13.50 -21.77
CA ASP A 28 13.42 12.95 -22.69
C ASP A 28 14.25 11.78 -22.10
N ASN A 29 14.34 11.69 -20.77
CA ASN A 29 15.11 10.67 -20.06
C ASN A 29 14.22 9.64 -19.35
N ALA A 30 12.91 9.71 -19.55
CA ALA A 30 11.98 8.76 -18.95
C ALA A 30 12.15 7.36 -19.52
N ASP A 31 11.93 6.36 -18.68
CA ASP A 31 11.89 4.97 -19.11
C ASP A 31 10.78 4.78 -20.16
N THR A 32 11.15 4.25 -21.31
CA THR A 32 10.23 4.15 -22.48
C THR A 32 9.07 3.19 -22.22
N THR A 33 9.27 2.14 -21.40
CA THR A 33 8.23 1.18 -21.07
C THR A 33 7.20 1.81 -20.14
N ILE A 34 7.67 2.52 -19.12
CA ILE A 34 6.82 3.28 -18.19
C ILE A 34 6.05 4.38 -18.95
N ALA A 35 6.74 5.15 -19.79
CA ALA A 35 6.10 6.22 -20.57
C ALA A 35 5.00 5.69 -21.50
N GLN A 36 5.20 4.53 -22.14
CA GLN A 36 4.19 3.88 -22.97
C GLN A 36 2.99 3.37 -22.15
N THR A 37 3.24 2.80 -20.97
CA THR A 37 2.18 2.38 -20.06
C THR A 37 1.33 3.60 -19.65
N LEU A 38 1.95 4.67 -19.18
CA LEU A 38 1.28 5.89 -18.76
C LEU A 38 0.47 6.53 -19.86
N LYS A 39 1.01 6.59 -21.08
CA LYS A 39 0.27 7.07 -22.26
C LYS A 39 -1.01 6.28 -22.50
N GLY A 40 -0.96 4.94 -22.33
CA GLY A 40 -2.15 4.11 -22.42
C GLY A 40 -3.22 4.49 -21.39
N TYR A 41 -2.82 4.84 -20.16
CA TYR A 41 -3.75 5.29 -19.12
C TYR A 41 -4.40 6.64 -19.44
N GLU A 42 -3.64 7.60 -19.97
CA GLU A 42 -4.19 8.89 -20.43
C GLU A 42 -5.13 8.74 -21.64
N GLU A 43 -4.88 7.77 -22.51
CA GLU A 43 -5.76 7.47 -23.66
C GLU A 43 -7.08 6.81 -23.23
N GLU A 44 -7.08 6.00 -22.13
CA GLU A 44 -8.28 5.31 -21.64
C GLU A 44 -9.12 6.20 -20.71
N SER A 45 -8.53 7.18 -20.00
CA SER A 45 -9.29 8.04 -19.09
C SER A 45 -8.83 9.49 -19.11
N SER A 46 -9.78 10.40 -19.33
CA SER A 46 -9.53 11.85 -19.27
C SER A 46 -9.26 12.35 -17.84
N HIS A 47 -9.50 11.52 -16.83
CA HIS A 47 -9.20 11.83 -15.43
C HIS A 47 -7.74 11.56 -15.07
N VAL A 48 -6.98 10.83 -15.88
CA VAL A 48 -5.56 10.58 -15.64
C VAL A 48 -4.73 11.62 -16.37
N LYS A 49 -3.81 12.25 -15.64
CA LYS A 49 -2.81 13.19 -16.17
C LYS A 49 -1.43 12.74 -15.78
N VAL A 50 -0.48 12.84 -16.69
CA VAL A 50 0.93 12.51 -16.47
C VAL A 50 1.76 13.78 -16.50
N GLU A 51 2.59 13.98 -15.47
CA GLU A 51 3.51 15.11 -15.35
C GLU A 51 4.94 14.60 -15.11
N TYR A 52 5.90 15.14 -15.85
CA TYR A 52 7.31 14.80 -15.70
C TYR A 52 8.02 15.83 -14.82
N ILE A 53 8.59 15.39 -13.73
CA ILE A 53 9.31 16.22 -12.77
C ILE A 53 10.76 15.78 -12.71
N ASP A 54 11.65 16.58 -13.30
CA ASP A 54 13.09 16.31 -13.24
C ASP A 54 13.63 16.58 -11.82
N PRO A 55 14.12 15.53 -11.12
CA PRO A 55 14.67 15.70 -9.77
C PRO A 55 15.91 16.58 -9.71
N LEU A 56 16.62 16.76 -10.83
CA LEU A 56 17.77 17.66 -10.90
C LEU A 56 17.34 19.13 -10.89
N VAL A 57 16.17 19.42 -11.44
CA VAL A 57 15.60 20.77 -11.50
C VAL A 57 14.75 21.07 -10.25
N ASN A 58 14.02 20.07 -9.75
CA ASN A 58 13.12 20.18 -8.60
C ASN A 58 13.47 19.16 -7.49
N PRO A 59 14.63 19.28 -6.84
CA PRO A 59 15.10 18.27 -5.89
C PRO A 59 14.22 18.14 -4.63
N GLN A 60 13.44 19.17 -4.32
CA GLN A 60 12.56 19.17 -3.14
C GLN A 60 11.20 18.53 -3.40
N PHE A 61 10.81 18.34 -4.67
CA PHE A 61 9.49 17.80 -5.00
C PHE A 61 9.29 16.39 -4.41
N ALA A 62 10.20 15.47 -4.69
CA ALA A 62 10.11 14.10 -4.21
C ALA A 62 10.15 13.97 -2.68
N SER A 63 10.83 14.89 -1.99
CA SER A 63 10.91 14.89 -0.53
C SER A 63 9.60 15.29 0.17
N SER A 64 8.64 15.86 -0.55
CA SER A 64 7.30 16.12 -0.04
C SER A 64 6.45 14.85 0.07
N TYR A 65 6.83 13.79 -0.64
CA TYR A 65 6.08 12.53 -0.73
C TYR A 65 6.79 11.35 -0.06
N SER A 66 8.09 11.45 0.20
CA SER A 66 8.86 10.36 0.79
C SER A 66 10.01 10.88 1.64
N THR A 67 10.28 10.19 2.76
CA THR A 67 11.46 10.44 3.62
C THR A 67 12.71 9.75 3.10
N THR A 68 12.57 8.85 2.14
CA THR A 68 13.69 8.17 1.47
C THR A 68 13.94 8.76 0.09
N ASN A 69 15.18 8.67 -0.39
CA ASN A 69 15.50 9.10 -1.74
C ASN A 69 14.82 8.17 -2.76
N LEU A 70 13.93 8.73 -3.56
CA LEU A 70 13.31 8.04 -4.68
C LEU A 70 14.26 8.01 -5.87
N SER A 71 14.35 6.85 -6.52
CA SER A 71 15.14 6.69 -7.74
C SER A 71 14.50 7.38 -8.93
N GLN A 72 15.29 7.70 -9.93
CA GLN A 72 14.76 8.18 -11.21
C GLN A 72 13.77 7.18 -11.78
N ASN A 73 12.74 7.68 -12.47
CA ASN A 73 11.60 6.92 -13.00
C ASN A 73 10.67 6.30 -11.94
N SER A 74 10.82 6.58 -10.65
CA SER A 74 9.78 6.31 -9.69
C SER A 74 8.54 7.14 -9.99
N LEU A 75 7.36 6.65 -9.63
CA LEU A 75 6.09 7.33 -9.86
C LEU A 75 5.49 7.80 -8.54
N ILE A 76 4.74 8.89 -8.60
CA ILE A 76 3.90 9.35 -7.50
C ILE A 76 2.50 9.51 -8.08
N VAL A 77 1.56 8.74 -7.59
CA VAL A 77 0.14 8.82 -7.94
C VAL A 77 -0.55 9.67 -6.88
N GLU A 78 -1.23 10.72 -7.28
CA GLU A 78 -1.86 11.66 -6.36
C GLU A 78 -3.28 11.99 -6.78
N THR A 79 -4.16 12.09 -5.80
CA THR A 79 -5.52 12.62 -5.91
C THR A 79 -5.75 13.70 -4.85
N SER A 80 -6.94 14.27 -4.80
CA SER A 80 -7.33 15.19 -3.71
C SER A 80 -7.37 14.51 -2.33
N LYS A 81 -7.45 13.17 -2.27
CA LYS A 81 -7.61 12.40 -1.03
C LYS A 81 -6.26 11.97 -0.45
N ARG A 82 -5.38 11.45 -1.29
CA ARG A 82 -4.10 10.87 -0.86
C ARG A 82 -3.16 10.65 -2.04
N TYR A 83 -1.96 10.20 -1.72
CA TYR A 83 -0.97 9.81 -2.71
C TYR A 83 -0.38 8.42 -2.41
N LYS A 84 0.20 7.80 -3.44
CA LYS A 84 0.99 6.56 -3.34
C LYS A 84 2.26 6.71 -4.15
N VAL A 85 3.37 6.32 -3.55
CA VAL A 85 4.67 6.25 -4.23
C VAL A 85 4.88 4.84 -4.77
N ILE A 86 5.33 4.74 -6.03
CA ILE A 86 5.75 3.49 -6.66
C ILE A 86 7.23 3.62 -6.97
N SER A 87 8.05 2.85 -6.30
CA SER A 87 9.48 2.85 -6.58
C SER A 87 9.76 2.24 -7.96
N TYR A 88 10.78 2.74 -8.66
CA TYR A 88 11.17 2.19 -9.96
C TYR A 88 11.43 0.67 -9.91
N SER A 89 12.07 0.20 -8.82
CA SER A 89 12.35 -1.22 -8.61
C SER A 89 11.10 -2.08 -8.46
N ASP A 90 9.98 -1.51 -7.95
CA ASP A 90 8.75 -2.28 -7.71
C ASP A 90 7.98 -2.56 -9.00
N MET A 91 8.30 -1.82 -10.08
CA MET A 91 7.73 -2.03 -11.41
C MET A 91 8.43 -3.12 -12.22
N TYR A 92 9.57 -3.66 -11.72
CA TYR A 92 10.34 -4.66 -12.42
C TYR A 92 10.57 -5.89 -11.54
N GLU A 93 10.23 -7.06 -12.05
CA GLU A 93 10.61 -8.33 -11.45
C GLU A 93 12.07 -8.64 -11.77
N THR A 94 12.83 -9.06 -10.77
CA THR A 94 14.26 -9.35 -10.94
C THR A 94 14.63 -10.68 -10.31
N GLU A 95 15.52 -11.43 -10.97
CA GLU A 95 16.13 -12.63 -10.43
C GLU A 95 17.64 -12.49 -10.30
N ILE A 96 18.20 -13.08 -9.24
CA ILE A 96 19.65 -13.11 -9.03
C ILE A 96 20.21 -14.35 -9.72
N ASP A 97 21.09 -14.14 -10.70
CA ASP A 97 21.91 -15.22 -11.25
C ASP A 97 23.08 -15.49 -10.27
N TYR A 98 22.94 -16.55 -9.51
CA TYR A 98 23.96 -16.93 -8.52
C TYR A 98 25.28 -17.38 -9.14
N SER A 99 25.36 -17.62 -10.45
CA SER A 99 26.61 -18.00 -11.14
C SER A 99 27.45 -16.76 -11.48
N THR A 100 26.81 -15.63 -11.75
CA THR A 100 27.45 -14.36 -12.12
C THR A 100 27.27 -13.28 -11.06
N TYR A 101 26.46 -13.53 -10.03
CA TYR A 101 26.01 -12.53 -9.03
C TYR A 101 25.39 -11.29 -9.67
N SER A 102 24.79 -11.41 -10.84
CA SER A 102 24.09 -10.33 -11.52
C SER A 102 22.58 -10.43 -11.29
N GLN A 103 21.93 -9.26 -11.18
CA GLN A 103 20.50 -9.15 -11.12
C GLN A 103 19.96 -8.94 -12.54
N ASN A 104 19.07 -9.84 -12.98
CA ASN A 104 18.47 -9.79 -14.30
C ASN A 104 16.99 -9.43 -14.17
N VAL A 105 16.51 -8.52 -15.01
CA VAL A 105 15.09 -8.21 -15.11
C VAL A 105 14.38 -9.36 -15.82
N THR A 106 13.37 -9.94 -15.18
CA THR A 106 12.58 -11.07 -15.66
C THR A 106 11.15 -10.72 -16.05
N GLY A 107 10.63 -9.59 -15.54
CA GLY A 107 9.28 -9.13 -15.80
C GLY A 107 9.10 -7.64 -15.60
N TYR A 108 7.94 -7.14 -16.06
CA TYR A 108 7.50 -5.76 -15.86
C TYR A 108 6.05 -5.76 -15.36
N ASP A 109 5.82 -5.23 -14.18
CA ASP A 109 4.52 -5.13 -13.50
C ASP A 109 4.07 -3.67 -13.31
N GLY A 110 4.51 -2.76 -14.18
CA GLY A 110 4.15 -1.35 -14.05
C GLY A 110 2.65 -1.09 -14.14
N GLU A 111 1.91 -1.90 -14.92
CA GLU A 111 0.46 -1.81 -14.99
C GLU A 111 -0.19 -2.21 -13.66
N GLY A 112 0.20 -3.34 -13.07
CA GLY A 112 -0.33 -3.80 -11.79
C GLY A 112 -0.10 -2.79 -10.67
N GLN A 113 1.13 -2.28 -10.56
CA GLN A 113 1.51 -1.28 -9.57
C GLN A 113 0.72 0.03 -9.74
N LEU A 114 0.61 0.52 -10.97
CA LEU A 114 -0.10 1.77 -11.25
C LEU A 114 -1.60 1.64 -11.02
N THR A 115 -2.23 0.55 -11.48
CA THR A 115 -3.65 0.26 -11.25
C THR A 115 -3.97 0.18 -9.76
N SER A 116 -3.15 -0.55 -8.99
CA SER A 116 -3.28 -0.66 -7.54
C SER A 116 -3.13 0.70 -6.85
N ALA A 117 -2.15 1.51 -7.26
CA ALA A 117 -1.95 2.84 -6.70
C ALA A 117 -3.11 3.80 -7.00
N ILE A 118 -3.66 3.77 -8.23
CA ILE A 118 -4.83 4.59 -8.58
C ILE A 118 -6.05 4.13 -7.76
N ALA A 119 -6.32 2.83 -7.67
CA ALA A 119 -7.41 2.30 -6.86
C ALA A 119 -7.29 2.71 -5.39
N TYR A 120 -6.08 2.68 -4.83
CA TYR A 120 -5.80 3.17 -3.49
C TYR A 120 -6.09 4.66 -3.35
N CYS A 121 -5.60 5.48 -4.28
CA CYS A 121 -5.73 6.94 -4.18
C CYS A 121 -7.17 7.42 -4.37
N THR A 122 -8.01 6.66 -5.09
CA THR A 122 -9.39 7.02 -5.41
C THR A 122 -10.43 6.34 -4.51
N SER A 123 -10.06 5.31 -3.74
CA SER A 123 -11.00 4.60 -2.87
C SER A 123 -11.54 5.50 -1.76
N ASP A 124 -12.84 5.41 -1.50
CA ASP A 124 -13.48 6.02 -0.33
C ASP A 124 -13.46 5.05 0.87
N ASP A 125 -13.49 3.74 0.59
CA ASP A 125 -13.50 2.67 1.59
C ASP A 125 -12.15 1.93 1.56
N MET A 126 -11.31 2.22 2.55
CA MET A 126 -10.08 1.47 2.74
C MET A 126 -10.30 0.41 3.81
N PRO A 127 -9.97 -0.87 3.55
CA PRO A 127 -10.00 -1.86 4.60
C PRO A 127 -9.03 -1.46 5.69
N LYS A 128 -9.53 -1.33 6.92
CA LYS A 128 -8.74 -0.91 8.07
C LYS A 128 -8.58 -2.04 9.07
N VAL A 129 -7.36 -2.25 9.49
CA VAL A 129 -6.99 -3.26 10.47
C VAL A 129 -6.56 -2.56 11.77
N TYR A 130 -7.09 -3.01 12.89
CA TYR A 130 -6.69 -2.50 14.20
C TYR A 130 -5.80 -3.52 14.92
N MET A 131 -4.59 -3.09 15.25
CA MET A 131 -3.67 -3.85 16.10
C MET A 131 -4.00 -3.55 17.56
N ILE A 132 -4.39 -4.57 18.31
CA ILE A 132 -4.74 -4.43 19.72
C ILE A 132 -3.48 -4.39 20.57
N THR A 133 -3.46 -3.48 21.54
CA THR A 133 -2.40 -3.35 22.56
C THR A 133 -3.01 -3.15 23.95
N GLY A 134 -2.17 -3.25 24.97
CA GLY A 134 -2.55 -3.07 26.39
C GLY A 134 -2.28 -4.31 27.25
N HIS A 135 -2.02 -5.47 26.63
CA HIS A 135 -1.79 -6.75 27.29
C HIS A 135 -0.39 -7.31 27.02
N ASN A 136 0.59 -6.42 26.78
CA ASN A 136 1.95 -6.73 26.39
C ASN A 136 2.03 -7.57 25.11
N GLU A 137 1.22 -7.24 24.13
CA GLU A 137 1.29 -7.85 22.81
C GLU A 137 2.65 -7.55 22.16
N TYR A 138 3.17 -8.50 21.41
CA TYR A 138 4.34 -8.28 20.57
C TYR A 138 4.01 -7.34 19.42
N THR A 139 4.98 -6.50 19.07
CA THR A 139 4.87 -5.68 17.85
C THR A 139 5.03 -6.53 16.62
N LEU A 140 4.19 -6.30 15.62
CA LEU A 140 4.39 -6.90 14.31
C LEU A 140 5.68 -6.39 13.68
N ASP A 141 6.39 -7.27 12.98
CA ASP A 141 7.60 -6.87 12.28
C ASP A 141 7.30 -5.93 11.10
N SER A 142 8.32 -5.19 10.67
CA SER A 142 8.19 -4.24 9.57
C SER A 142 7.85 -4.89 8.23
N GLY A 143 8.15 -6.16 8.05
CA GLY A 143 7.78 -6.91 6.84
C GLY A 143 6.27 -7.09 6.74
N PHE A 144 5.60 -7.36 7.87
CA PHE A 144 4.15 -7.49 7.90
C PHE A 144 3.45 -6.15 7.66
N THR A 145 3.87 -5.07 8.32
CA THR A 145 3.27 -3.75 8.11
C THR A 145 3.51 -3.24 6.69
N THR A 146 4.70 -3.47 6.13
CA THR A 146 4.98 -3.18 4.70
C THR A 146 4.08 -4.00 3.77
N ALA A 147 3.74 -5.25 4.10
CA ALA A 147 2.81 -6.05 3.30
C ALA A 147 1.39 -5.46 3.34
N LEU A 148 0.90 -5.01 4.51
CA LEU A 148 -0.39 -4.30 4.60
C LEU A 148 -0.41 -3.05 3.71
N GLU A 149 0.66 -2.23 3.76
CA GLU A 149 0.78 -1.03 2.94
C GLU A 149 0.80 -1.34 1.44
N LYS A 150 1.47 -2.42 1.02
CA LYS A 150 1.49 -2.86 -0.38
C LYS A 150 0.13 -3.32 -0.88
N GLU A 151 -0.64 -3.97 -0.01
CA GLU A 151 -2.01 -4.42 -0.31
C GLU A 151 -3.05 -3.31 -0.10
N ASN A 152 -2.61 -2.06 0.16
CA ASN A 152 -3.46 -0.91 0.41
C ASN A 152 -4.43 -1.11 1.58
N ILE A 153 -3.97 -1.80 2.62
CA ILE A 153 -4.69 -2.01 3.87
C ILE A 153 -4.19 -0.97 4.87
N ASP A 154 -5.08 -0.11 5.32
CA ASP A 154 -4.78 0.85 6.37
C ASP A 154 -4.71 0.16 7.73
N TYR A 155 -3.85 0.62 8.63
CA TYR A 155 -3.74 0.02 9.95
C TYR A 155 -3.50 1.06 11.04
N GLU A 156 -4.04 0.78 12.22
CA GLU A 156 -3.87 1.61 13.40
C GLU A 156 -3.67 0.72 14.62
N THR A 157 -2.88 1.20 15.59
CA THR A 157 -2.67 0.53 16.85
C THR A 157 -3.54 1.18 17.91
N ILE A 158 -4.38 0.40 18.59
CA ILE A 158 -5.28 0.88 19.64
C ILE A 158 -5.13 0.09 20.95
N SER A 159 -5.33 0.76 22.07
CA SER A 159 -5.48 0.13 23.37
C SER A 159 -6.95 0.03 23.73
N LEU A 160 -7.45 -1.17 24.01
CA LEU A 160 -8.86 -1.37 24.38
C LEU A 160 -9.25 -0.66 25.69
N MET A 161 -8.27 -0.28 26.51
CA MET A 161 -8.53 0.52 27.71
C MET A 161 -8.94 1.97 27.40
N GLU A 162 -8.67 2.46 26.19
CA GLU A 162 -8.96 3.83 25.75
C GLU A 162 -10.23 3.93 24.88
N TYR A 163 -10.83 2.79 24.53
CA TYR A 163 -12.00 2.69 23.67
C TYR A 163 -13.14 1.96 24.38
N ASP A 164 -14.36 2.45 24.20
CA ASP A 164 -15.57 1.79 24.74
C ASP A 164 -15.94 0.52 23.95
N ALA A 165 -15.54 0.44 22.68
CA ALA A 165 -15.74 -0.70 21.77
C ALA A 165 -14.66 -0.73 20.68
N ILE A 166 -14.53 -1.84 19.96
CA ILE A 166 -13.77 -1.89 18.73
C ILE A 166 -14.39 -0.92 17.72
N PRO A 167 -13.60 -0.08 17.02
CA PRO A 167 -14.12 0.87 16.03
C PRO A 167 -15.00 0.20 14.95
N GLU A 168 -16.08 0.88 14.54
CA GLU A 168 -17.04 0.32 13.58
C GLU A 168 -16.43 0.13 12.16
N ASP A 169 -15.36 0.88 11.83
CA ASP A 169 -14.61 0.78 10.58
C ASP A 169 -13.56 -0.33 10.58
N ALA A 170 -13.52 -1.15 11.66
CA ALA A 170 -12.61 -2.28 11.75
C ALA A 170 -13.03 -3.43 10.81
N GLU A 171 -12.29 -3.65 9.73
CA GLU A 171 -12.45 -4.84 8.89
C GLU A 171 -11.87 -6.09 9.54
N CYS A 172 -10.79 -5.90 10.32
CA CYS A 172 -10.14 -6.96 11.07
C CYS A 172 -9.40 -6.39 12.28
N ILE A 173 -9.32 -7.17 13.35
CA ILE A 173 -8.42 -6.88 14.47
C ILE A 173 -7.27 -7.88 14.50
N ILE A 174 -6.09 -7.44 14.95
CA ILE A 174 -4.93 -8.30 15.16
C ILE A 174 -4.56 -8.27 16.64
N ILE A 175 -4.52 -9.46 17.25
CA ILE A 175 -4.02 -9.67 18.61
C ILE A 175 -2.78 -10.55 18.50
N HIS A 176 -1.60 -9.95 18.68
CA HIS A 176 -0.33 -10.63 18.41
C HIS A 176 0.37 -11.04 19.71
N ALA A 177 0.26 -12.32 20.04
CA ALA A 177 0.95 -12.97 21.15
C ALA A 177 0.91 -12.14 22.46
N PRO A 178 -0.27 -11.90 23.07
CA PRO A 178 -0.38 -11.18 24.32
C PRO A 178 0.29 -12.00 25.46
N GLU A 179 1.09 -11.32 26.29
CA GLU A 179 1.73 -11.93 27.47
C GLU A 179 0.87 -11.86 28.73
N LYS A 180 -0.18 -11.03 28.70
CA LYS A 180 -1.11 -10.84 29.83
C LYS A 180 -2.52 -11.19 29.44
N ASP A 181 -3.27 -11.70 30.41
CA ASP A 181 -4.70 -11.94 30.24
C ASP A 181 -5.46 -10.63 29.98
N PHE A 182 -6.46 -10.72 29.14
CA PHE A 182 -7.42 -9.64 28.93
C PHE A 182 -8.27 -9.43 30.17
N SER A 183 -8.57 -8.19 30.50
CA SER A 183 -9.61 -7.89 31.49
C SER A 183 -10.95 -8.42 30.99
N GLU A 184 -11.91 -8.65 31.91
CA GLU A 184 -13.26 -9.07 31.51
C GLU A 184 -13.92 -8.04 30.56
N ASP A 185 -13.67 -6.75 30.79
CA ASP A 185 -14.18 -5.68 29.94
C ASP A 185 -13.59 -5.72 28.53
N ASP A 186 -12.28 -5.82 28.42
CA ASP A 186 -11.59 -5.88 27.11
C ASP A 186 -11.93 -7.16 26.34
N ALA A 187 -12.01 -8.29 27.04
CA ALA A 187 -12.46 -9.55 26.44
C ALA A 187 -13.88 -9.43 25.88
N ASN A 188 -14.79 -8.77 26.61
CA ASN A 188 -16.17 -8.55 26.17
C ASN A 188 -16.23 -7.67 24.91
N LYS A 189 -15.41 -6.63 24.79
CA LYS A 189 -15.32 -5.80 23.57
C LYS A 189 -14.92 -6.63 22.34
N VAL A 190 -13.94 -7.51 22.50
CA VAL A 190 -13.52 -8.42 21.42
C VAL A 190 -14.61 -9.43 21.07
N ILE A 191 -15.26 -10.02 22.07
CA ILE A 191 -16.35 -10.99 21.89
C ILE A 191 -17.55 -10.34 21.20
N GLU A 192 -17.91 -9.12 21.58
CA GLU A 192 -19.01 -8.39 20.96
C GLU A 192 -18.72 -8.07 19.48
N TYR A 193 -17.51 -7.60 19.20
CA TYR A 193 -17.06 -7.36 17.82
C TYR A 193 -17.15 -8.63 16.97
N LEU A 194 -16.66 -9.76 17.46
CA LEU A 194 -16.70 -11.04 16.75
C LEU A 194 -18.15 -11.56 16.56
N ASN A 195 -19.00 -11.41 17.58
CA ASN A 195 -20.41 -11.79 17.50
C ASN A 195 -21.20 -10.96 16.48
N ASN A 196 -20.75 -9.72 16.23
CA ASN A 196 -21.32 -8.83 15.22
C ASN A 196 -20.76 -9.07 13.81
N GLY A 197 -19.96 -10.12 13.62
CA GLY A 197 -19.38 -10.52 12.33
C GLY A 197 -17.99 -9.97 12.05
N GLY A 198 -17.35 -9.35 13.03
CA GLY A 198 -15.97 -8.90 12.94
C GLY A 198 -15.00 -10.07 12.72
N LYS A 199 -13.82 -9.76 12.15
CA LYS A 199 -12.77 -10.73 11.84
C LYS A 199 -11.56 -10.50 12.75
N ALA A 200 -10.87 -11.55 13.15
CA ALA A 200 -9.66 -11.43 13.93
C ALA A 200 -8.55 -12.36 13.47
N LEU A 201 -7.33 -11.86 13.50
CA LEU A 201 -6.11 -12.64 13.44
C LEU A 201 -5.52 -12.68 14.84
N ILE A 202 -5.55 -13.86 15.48
CA ILE A 202 -5.02 -14.04 16.84
C ILE A 202 -3.84 -15.00 16.75
N THR A 203 -2.69 -14.57 17.24
CA THR A 203 -1.51 -15.43 17.37
C THR A 203 -1.18 -15.62 18.84
N THR A 204 -0.58 -16.74 19.18
CA THR A 204 -0.16 -17.06 20.54
C THR A 204 1.25 -17.62 20.52
N GLU A 205 2.03 -17.34 21.56
CA GLU A 205 3.27 -18.06 21.78
C GLU A 205 3.01 -19.36 22.53
N TYR A 206 3.80 -20.40 22.20
CA TYR A 206 3.82 -21.61 23.00
C TYR A 206 4.68 -21.34 24.25
N VAL A 207 4.04 -21.26 25.40
CA VAL A 207 4.75 -21.20 26.69
C VAL A 207 4.89 -22.61 27.21
N ASP A 208 6.11 -23.15 27.19
CA ASP A 208 6.43 -24.43 27.84
C ASP A 208 6.43 -24.20 29.37
N THR A 209 5.31 -24.50 30.00
CA THR A 209 5.20 -24.49 31.49
C THR A 209 5.78 -25.81 31.97
N GLN A 210 7.09 -25.83 32.27
CA GLN A 210 7.69 -26.89 33.05
C GLN A 210 7.38 -26.76 34.55
#